data_ee5e88a5b455ebf873dc82d6c15a1126
#
_entry.id   ee5e88a5b455ebf873dc82d6c15a1126
#
_cell.length_a   1.000
_cell.length_b   1.000
_cell.length_c   1.000
_cell.angle_alpha   90.00
_cell.angle_beta   90.00
_cell.angle_gamma   90.00
#
_symmetry.space_group_name_H-M   'P 1'
#
loop_
_entity.id
_entity.type
_entity.pdbx_description
1 polymer ?
#
loop_
_entity_poly.entity_id
_entity_poly.type
_entity_poly.pdbx_seq_one_letter_code
_entity_poly.pdbx_strand_id
1 'polypeptide(L)'
;KTFPSLEIVPPLRGLTKDELLENIAPFMEFSPKYINVTSHRDEYEYKEEADGSFSRHLVRNRISETTVCAAIMSRYDIEVVPHLICGGSTKEEIESRLDNLEFLGINNILALRGDCMTGEKRFSPTPGGYSYASELVEGIRNYQGSASYQRKRQMGEEEDGRYFCIGVGGYPEKHFEAPNIETDIVNLKKKVEAGADYIITQMFFDNKVFYDFERRCKEAGITVPIIPGLKPLS
;
A
#
# COMPACT_ATOMS: atom_id res chain seq x y z
N LYS A 1 0.40 22.55 -11.01
CA LYS A 1 1.81 22.31 -10.59
C LYS A 1 1.96 20.82 -10.34
N THR A 2 2.93 20.17 -10.97
CA THR A 2 3.28 18.77 -10.72
C THR A 2 4.17 18.72 -9.49
N PHE A 3 3.92 17.78 -8.59
CA PHE A 3 4.72 17.57 -7.39
C PHE A 3 5.26 16.14 -7.39
N PRO A 4 6.52 15.92 -7.00
CA PRO A 4 7.03 14.58 -6.78
C PRO A 4 6.47 14.00 -5.47
N SER A 5 6.36 12.67 -5.43
CA SER A 5 6.26 11.88 -4.22
C SER A 5 7.39 10.85 -4.22
N LEU A 6 7.71 10.34 -3.05
CA LEU A 6 8.73 9.30 -2.90
C LEU A 6 8.07 7.98 -2.51
N GLU A 7 8.73 6.89 -2.88
CA GLU A 7 8.42 5.57 -2.35
C GLU A 7 9.68 5.00 -1.71
N ILE A 8 9.56 4.54 -0.49
CA ILE A 8 10.66 3.95 0.27
C ILE A 8 10.29 2.54 0.74
N VAL A 9 11.32 1.72 0.82
CA VAL A 9 11.21 0.39 1.38
C VAL A 9 11.61 0.44 2.85
N PRO A 10 10.78 -0.11 3.78
CA PRO A 10 11.16 -0.20 5.19
C PRO A 10 12.51 -0.87 5.38
N PRO A 11 13.35 -0.36 6.29
CA PRO A 11 14.67 -0.91 6.51
C PRO A 11 14.60 -2.32 7.10
N LEU A 12 15.65 -3.08 6.88
CA LEU A 12 15.87 -4.33 7.58
C LEU A 12 16.09 -4.09 9.08
N ARG A 13 15.82 -5.09 9.89
CA ARG A 13 16.11 -5.06 11.32
C ARG A 13 17.58 -4.77 11.56
N GLY A 14 17.84 -3.91 12.54
CA GLY A 14 19.20 -3.48 12.88
C GLY A 14 19.55 -2.07 12.40
N LEU A 15 18.84 -1.53 11.42
CA LEU A 15 18.98 -0.11 11.06
C LEU A 15 18.29 0.76 12.12
N THR A 16 18.96 1.84 12.52
CA THR A 16 18.42 2.81 13.48
C THR A 16 17.46 3.79 12.82
N LYS A 17 16.65 4.48 13.64
CA LYS A 17 15.78 5.58 13.17
C LYS A 17 16.59 6.70 12.52
N ASP A 18 17.74 7.05 13.11
CA ASP A 18 18.56 8.16 12.61
C ASP A 18 19.15 7.84 11.25
N GLU A 19 19.69 6.63 11.05
CA GLU A 19 20.17 6.16 9.74
C GLU A 19 19.07 6.18 8.67
N LEU A 20 17.83 5.78 9.02
CA LEU A 20 16.70 5.87 8.10
C LEU A 20 16.45 7.32 7.69
N LEU A 21 16.40 8.24 8.66
CA LEU A 21 16.12 9.65 8.40
C LEU A 21 17.26 10.35 7.64
N GLU A 22 18.51 9.98 7.89
CA GLU A 22 19.68 10.44 7.12
C GLU A 22 19.62 9.98 5.65
N ASN A 23 19.16 8.75 5.39
CA ASN A 23 18.97 8.24 4.04
C ASN A 23 17.85 8.96 3.27
N ILE A 24 16.84 9.47 3.97
CA ILE A 24 15.73 10.21 3.36
C ILE A 24 16.08 11.69 3.16
N ALA A 25 16.92 12.26 4.02
CA ALA A 25 17.23 13.70 4.05
C ALA A 25 17.60 14.30 2.68
N PRO A 26 18.44 13.69 1.82
CA PRO A 26 18.79 14.25 0.52
C PRO A 26 17.59 14.42 -0.42
N PHE A 27 16.57 13.57 -0.29
CA PHE A 27 15.39 13.62 -1.14
C PHE A 27 14.39 14.72 -0.72
N MET A 28 14.51 15.24 0.49
CA MET A 28 13.63 16.31 0.99
C MET A 28 13.90 17.66 0.30
N GLU A 29 15.07 17.85 -0.31
CA GLU A 29 15.37 19.03 -1.14
C GLU A 29 14.44 19.15 -2.36
N PHE A 30 13.89 18.04 -2.87
CA PHE A 30 12.91 18.03 -3.96
C PHE A 30 11.49 18.40 -3.51
N SER A 31 11.29 18.70 -2.23
CA SER A 31 9.99 19.06 -1.64
C SER A 31 8.88 18.08 -2.00
N PRO A 32 9.04 16.77 -1.76
CA PRO A 32 7.99 15.78 -2.03
C PRO A 32 6.74 16.14 -1.23
N LYS A 33 5.56 15.84 -1.80
CA LYS A 33 4.28 16.11 -1.13
C LYS A 33 3.90 15.04 -0.13
N TYR A 34 4.30 13.82 -0.40
CA TYR A 34 4.08 12.68 0.49
C TYR A 34 5.14 11.60 0.25
N ILE A 35 5.27 10.71 1.21
CA ILE A 35 6.17 9.55 1.14
C ILE A 35 5.35 8.28 1.28
N ASN A 36 5.37 7.43 0.23
CA ASN A 36 4.86 6.07 0.30
C ASN A 36 5.84 5.19 1.06
N VAL A 37 5.32 4.35 1.94
CA VAL A 37 6.11 3.37 2.69
C VAL A 37 5.59 1.98 2.35
N THR A 38 6.39 1.19 1.62
CA THR A 38 5.96 -0.11 1.14
C THR A 38 5.73 -1.11 2.28
N SER A 39 4.84 -2.06 2.07
CA SER A 39 4.64 -3.22 2.96
C SER A 39 5.11 -4.49 2.27
N HIS A 40 5.77 -5.36 3.02
CA HIS A 40 6.25 -6.65 2.54
C HIS A 40 5.71 -7.77 3.41
N ARG A 41 5.37 -8.89 2.78
CA ARG A 41 5.01 -10.11 3.52
C ARG A 41 6.19 -10.61 4.32
N ASP A 42 5.87 -11.28 5.44
CA ASP A 42 6.84 -12.07 6.16
C ASP A 42 7.32 -13.22 5.27
N GLU A 43 8.57 -13.61 5.39
CA GLU A 43 9.19 -14.69 4.62
C GLU A 43 9.36 -15.95 5.46
N TYR A 44 9.46 -17.10 4.82
CA TYR A 44 9.80 -18.33 5.50
C TYR A 44 11.29 -18.63 5.38
N GLU A 45 11.92 -18.89 6.53
CA GLU A 45 13.24 -19.50 6.60
C GLU A 45 13.10 -20.98 6.98
N TYR A 46 13.93 -21.82 6.33
CA TYR A 46 14.03 -23.22 6.65
C TYR A 46 15.30 -23.44 7.47
N LYS A 47 15.15 -24.01 8.67
CA LYS A 47 16.26 -24.39 9.53
C LYS A 47 16.40 -25.89 9.57
N GLU A 48 17.62 -26.39 9.39
CA GLU A 48 17.94 -27.79 9.57
C GLU A 48 17.98 -28.11 11.07
N GLU A 49 17.22 -29.12 11.46
CA GLU A 49 17.14 -29.62 12.83
C GLU A 49 18.20 -30.70 13.06
N ALA A 50 18.48 -31.02 14.32
CA ALA A 50 19.51 -32.00 14.71
C ALA A 50 19.25 -33.43 14.17
N ASP A 51 18.02 -33.73 13.80
CA ASP A 51 17.62 -35.03 13.21
C ASP A 51 17.69 -35.04 11.67
N GLY A 52 18.17 -33.93 11.04
CA GLY A 52 18.25 -33.79 9.58
C GLY A 52 16.92 -33.38 8.93
N SER A 53 15.86 -33.14 9.69
CA SER A 53 14.63 -32.55 9.18
C SER A 53 14.77 -31.04 9.00
N PHE A 54 13.84 -30.42 8.24
CA PHE A 54 13.76 -28.97 8.10
C PHE A 54 12.50 -28.45 8.75
N SER A 55 12.66 -27.52 9.70
CA SER A 55 11.58 -26.74 10.27
C SER A 55 11.40 -25.43 9.50
N ARG A 56 10.14 -25.00 9.33
CA ARG A 56 9.79 -23.76 8.65
C ARG A 56 9.42 -22.68 9.67
N HIS A 57 10.15 -21.59 9.66
CA HIS A 57 9.93 -20.45 10.55
C HIS A 57 9.50 -19.21 9.77
N LEU A 58 8.47 -18.52 10.26
CA LEU A 58 8.08 -17.21 9.72
C LEU A 58 9.02 -16.15 10.27
N VAL A 59 9.64 -15.38 9.40
CA VAL A 59 10.62 -14.35 9.78
C VAL A 59 10.17 -12.99 9.29
N ARG A 60 10.15 -12.04 10.21
CA ARG A 60 9.90 -10.62 9.95
C ARG A 60 11.23 -9.89 9.87
N ASN A 61 11.71 -9.67 8.66
CA ASN A 61 13.06 -9.10 8.46
C ASN A 61 13.06 -7.56 8.40
N ARG A 62 11.89 -6.92 8.32
CA ARG A 62 11.77 -5.47 8.19
C ARG A 62 11.05 -4.83 9.35
N ILE A 63 11.33 -3.55 9.56
CA ILE A 63 10.53 -2.68 10.43
C ILE A 63 9.15 -2.49 9.78
N SER A 64 8.08 -2.38 10.57
CA SER A 64 6.75 -2.19 10.01
C SER A 64 6.61 -0.83 9.33
N GLU A 65 5.80 -0.77 8.26
CA GLU A 65 5.48 0.46 7.54
C GLU A 65 4.93 1.55 8.48
N THR A 66 4.08 1.16 9.43
CA THR A 66 3.49 2.08 10.43
C THR A 66 4.57 2.72 11.30
N THR A 67 5.55 1.93 11.76
CA THR A 67 6.67 2.44 12.57
C THR A 67 7.54 3.40 11.76
N VAL A 68 7.79 3.08 10.50
CA VAL A 68 8.57 3.93 9.58
C VAL A 68 7.82 5.24 9.31
N CYS A 69 6.51 5.20 9.07
CA CYS A 69 5.68 6.39 8.92
C CYS A 69 5.78 7.30 10.16
N ALA A 70 5.62 6.75 11.36
CA ALA A 70 5.76 7.50 12.61
C ALA A 70 7.16 8.13 12.77
N ALA A 71 8.22 7.41 12.37
CA ALA A 71 9.58 7.94 12.40
C ALA A 71 9.74 9.14 11.44
N ILE A 72 9.21 9.05 10.22
CA ILE A 72 9.24 10.14 9.24
C ILE A 72 8.50 11.37 9.76
N MET A 73 7.26 11.19 10.23
CA MET A 73 6.43 12.26 10.77
C MET A 73 7.05 12.94 11.99
N SER A 74 7.86 12.23 12.78
CA SER A 74 8.56 12.82 13.93
C SER A 74 9.64 13.84 13.56
N ARG A 75 10.10 13.85 12.32
CA ARG A 75 11.18 14.70 11.82
C ARG A 75 10.74 15.69 10.76
N TYR A 76 9.79 15.29 9.92
CA TYR A 76 9.36 16.05 8.76
C TYR A 76 7.86 16.31 8.85
N ASP A 77 7.46 17.54 8.52
CA ASP A 77 6.06 17.92 8.33
C ASP A 77 5.64 17.52 6.91
N ILE A 78 5.38 16.22 6.72
CA ILE A 78 5.04 15.61 5.42
C ILE A 78 4.02 14.50 5.59
N GLU A 79 3.11 14.42 4.64
CA GLU A 79 2.16 13.31 4.55
C GLU A 79 2.86 11.98 4.29
N VAL A 80 2.39 10.93 4.93
CA VAL A 80 2.87 9.56 4.72
C VAL A 80 1.73 8.67 4.22
N VAL A 81 2.08 7.73 3.35
CA VAL A 81 1.14 6.78 2.76
C VAL A 81 1.66 5.37 2.99
N PRO A 82 1.31 4.73 4.12
CA PRO A 82 1.63 3.33 4.32
C PRO A 82 0.90 2.46 3.31
N HIS A 83 1.61 1.45 2.78
CA HIS A 83 1.00 0.41 2.00
C HIS A 83 0.33 -0.61 2.93
N LEU A 84 -0.89 -1.00 2.60
CA LEU A 84 -1.63 -2.02 3.30
C LEU A 84 -1.89 -3.18 2.33
N ILE A 85 -1.42 -4.38 2.67
CA ILE A 85 -1.48 -5.55 1.78
C ILE A 85 -2.40 -6.63 2.32
N CYS A 86 -3.12 -7.33 1.42
CA CYS A 86 -3.94 -8.49 1.79
C CYS A 86 -3.08 -9.66 2.29
N GLY A 87 -1.91 -9.81 1.69
CA GLY A 87 -1.04 -10.94 1.99
C GLY A 87 -0.45 -10.92 3.39
N GLY A 88 -0.51 -12.05 4.07
CA GLY A 88 0.09 -12.22 5.40
C GLY A 88 -0.76 -11.72 6.57
N SER A 89 -1.99 -11.22 6.33
CA SER A 89 -2.84 -10.67 7.39
C SER A 89 -4.27 -11.17 7.30
N THR A 90 -4.88 -11.40 8.47
CA THR A 90 -6.33 -11.58 8.63
C THR A 90 -7.05 -10.23 8.55
N LYS A 91 -8.38 -10.24 8.44
CA LYS A 91 -9.20 -9.02 8.48
C LYS A 91 -9.05 -8.29 9.81
N GLU A 92 -9.01 -9.03 10.92
CA GLU A 92 -8.81 -8.48 12.26
C GLU A 92 -7.45 -7.77 12.42
N GLU A 93 -6.37 -8.37 11.87
CA GLU A 93 -5.05 -7.73 11.86
C GLU A 93 -5.02 -6.47 10.99
N ILE A 94 -5.77 -6.44 9.89
CA ILE A 94 -5.95 -5.23 9.07
C ILE A 94 -6.69 -4.15 9.88
N GLU A 95 -7.79 -4.48 10.56
CA GLU A 95 -8.52 -3.54 11.41
C GLU A 95 -7.63 -2.97 12.52
N SER A 96 -6.85 -3.82 13.19
CA SER A 96 -5.87 -3.38 14.20
C SER A 96 -4.80 -2.42 13.61
N ARG A 97 -4.39 -2.63 12.35
CA ARG A 97 -3.49 -1.68 11.67
C ARG A 97 -4.19 -0.35 11.38
N LEU A 98 -5.46 -0.37 10.96
CA LEU A 98 -6.25 0.84 10.74
C LEU A 98 -6.40 1.65 12.03
N ASP A 99 -6.64 0.99 13.18
CA ASP A 99 -6.65 1.64 14.50
C ASP A 99 -5.32 2.32 14.81
N ASN A 100 -4.19 1.66 14.53
CA ASN A 100 -2.87 2.24 14.74
C ASN A 100 -2.60 3.44 13.83
N LEU A 101 -3.03 3.39 12.58
CA LEU A 101 -2.88 4.50 11.63
C LEU A 101 -3.76 5.68 12.05
N GLU A 102 -5.00 5.44 12.45
CA GLU A 102 -5.89 6.46 12.99
C GLU A 102 -5.30 7.11 14.24
N PHE A 103 -4.76 6.32 15.17
CA PHE A 103 -4.12 6.82 16.39
C PHE A 103 -2.94 7.76 16.10
N LEU A 104 -2.19 7.49 15.03
CA LEU A 104 -1.08 8.32 14.57
C LEU A 104 -1.53 9.55 13.75
N GLY A 105 -2.81 9.67 13.41
CA GLY A 105 -3.33 10.72 12.53
C GLY A 105 -3.02 10.49 11.05
N ILE A 106 -2.70 9.25 10.65
CA ILE A 106 -2.43 8.88 9.26
C ILE A 106 -3.76 8.53 8.59
N ASN A 107 -4.14 9.29 7.57
CA ASN A 107 -5.40 9.13 6.86
C ASN A 107 -5.24 8.77 5.36
N ASN A 108 -4.02 8.58 4.88
CA ASN A 108 -3.72 8.17 3.52
C ASN A 108 -3.20 6.73 3.51
N ILE A 109 -3.73 5.88 2.65
CA ILE A 109 -3.35 4.46 2.55
C ILE A 109 -3.22 4.07 1.07
N LEU A 110 -2.25 3.22 0.73
CA LEU A 110 -2.22 2.52 -0.55
C LEU A 110 -2.61 1.05 -0.32
N ALA A 111 -3.81 0.67 -0.77
CA ALA A 111 -4.35 -0.68 -0.61
C ALA A 111 -3.95 -1.57 -1.78
N LEU A 112 -3.20 -2.61 -1.49
CA LEU A 112 -2.64 -3.54 -2.47
C LEU A 112 -2.99 -4.99 -2.12
N ARG A 113 -2.95 -5.89 -3.10
CA ARG A 113 -3.05 -7.31 -2.81
C ARG A 113 -1.77 -7.83 -2.16
N GLY A 114 -0.64 -7.32 -2.58
CA GLY A 114 0.69 -7.83 -2.28
C GLY A 114 1.09 -8.98 -3.22
N ASP A 115 2.38 -9.31 -3.18
CA ASP A 115 2.95 -10.37 -4.00
C ASP A 115 2.69 -11.77 -3.41
N CYS A 116 2.89 -12.80 -4.23
CA CYS A 116 2.95 -14.18 -3.74
C CYS A 116 4.19 -14.37 -2.84
N MET A 117 4.16 -15.37 -1.97
CA MET A 117 5.33 -15.70 -1.16
C MET A 117 6.47 -16.22 -2.04
N THR A 118 7.69 -15.99 -1.59
CA THR A 118 8.88 -16.54 -2.25
C THR A 118 8.74 -18.04 -2.47
N GLY A 119 8.86 -18.48 -3.72
CA GLY A 119 8.68 -19.87 -4.13
C GLY A 119 7.25 -20.26 -4.52
N GLU A 120 6.25 -19.42 -4.30
CA GLU A 120 4.88 -19.63 -4.79
C GLU A 120 4.70 -19.00 -6.19
N LYS A 121 3.91 -19.68 -7.04
CA LYS A 121 3.60 -19.21 -8.40
C LYS A 121 2.37 -18.32 -8.48
N ARG A 122 1.55 -18.30 -7.45
CA ARG A 122 0.28 -17.57 -7.36
C ARG A 122 0.08 -17.04 -5.96
N PHE A 123 -0.60 -15.92 -5.87
CA PHE A 123 -1.01 -15.36 -4.59
C PHE A 123 -1.98 -16.32 -3.88
N SER A 124 -1.70 -16.60 -2.61
CA SER A 124 -2.59 -17.34 -1.71
C SER A 124 -2.99 -16.43 -0.55
N PRO A 125 -4.30 -16.18 -0.36
CA PRO A 125 -4.77 -15.35 0.73
C PRO A 125 -4.52 -16.04 2.08
N THR A 126 -4.26 -15.25 3.12
CA THR A 126 -4.24 -15.73 4.49
C THR A 126 -5.64 -16.21 4.88
N PRO A 127 -5.80 -17.36 5.55
CA PRO A 127 -7.11 -17.78 6.07
C PRO A 127 -7.74 -16.68 6.93
N GLY A 128 -8.97 -16.29 6.62
CA GLY A 128 -9.64 -15.15 7.26
C GLY A 128 -9.19 -13.75 6.80
N GLY A 129 -8.30 -13.68 5.81
CA GLY A 129 -7.86 -12.42 5.19
C GLY A 129 -8.63 -12.04 3.92
N TYR A 130 -8.16 -11.02 3.23
CA TYR A 130 -8.67 -10.56 1.94
C TYR A 130 -7.95 -11.26 0.79
N SER A 131 -8.69 -11.62 -0.26
CA SER A 131 -8.13 -12.27 -1.45
C SER A 131 -7.73 -11.27 -2.55
N TYR A 132 -8.41 -10.13 -2.60
CA TYR A 132 -8.22 -9.10 -3.62
C TYR A 132 -8.13 -7.71 -3.00
N ALA A 133 -7.38 -6.82 -3.66
CA ALA A 133 -7.27 -5.43 -3.24
C ALA A 133 -8.63 -4.71 -3.22
N SER A 134 -9.59 -5.08 -4.08
CA SER A 134 -10.96 -4.55 -4.05
C SER A 134 -11.70 -4.89 -2.76
N GLU A 135 -11.54 -6.13 -2.26
CA GLU A 135 -12.12 -6.54 -0.97
C GLU A 135 -11.48 -5.80 0.20
N LEU A 136 -10.15 -5.56 0.12
CA LEU A 136 -9.44 -4.76 1.12
C LEU A 136 -9.95 -3.31 1.13
N VAL A 137 -10.13 -2.69 -0.05
CA VAL A 137 -10.70 -1.34 -0.17
C VAL A 137 -12.09 -1.28 0.46
N GLU A 138 -12.96 -2.24 0.15
CA GLU A 138 -14.28 -2.34 0.75
C GLU A 138 -14.21 -2.50 2.27
N GLY A 139 -13.29 -3.34 2.78
CA GLY A 139 -13.06 -3.50 4.22
C GLY A 139 -12.63 -2.20 4.89
N ILE A 140 -11.71 -1.44 4.28
CA ILE A 140 -11.29 -0.13 4.79
C ILE A 140 -12.45 0.87 4.77
N ARG A 141 -13.30 0.88 3.73
CA ARG A 141 -14.50 1.74 3.67
C ARG A 141 -15.54 1.40 4.73
N ASN A 142 -15.66 0.13 5.07
CA ASN A 142 -16.56 -0.35 6.11
C ASN A 142 -15.97 -0.21 7.53
N TYR A 143 -14.71 0.17 7.66
CA TYR A 143 -14.08 0.42 8.94
C TYR A 143 -14.77 1.58 9.65
N GLN A 144 -15.25 1.29 10.86
CA GLN A 144 -16.07 2.23 11.63
C GLN A 144 -15.25 3.27 12.40
N GLY A 145 -13.92 3.11 12.42
CA GLY A 145 -13.04 3.93 13.24
C GLY A 145 -13.05 3.55 14.72
N SER A 146 -12.08 4.08 15.46
CA SER A 146 -12.03 3.95 16.91
C SER A 146 -13.22 4.65 17.59
N ALA A 147 -13.44 4.34 18.86
CA ALA A 147 -14.49 5.02 19.65
C ALA A 147 -14.26 6.54 19.74
N SER A 148 -13.01 7.01 19.61
CA SER A 148 -12.68 8.44 19.58
C SER A 148 -13.08 9.08 18.25
N TYR A 149 -12.80 8.43 17.13
CA TYR A 149 -13.23 8.87 15.80
C TYR A 149 -14.74 8.95 15.67
N GLN A 150 -15.44 7.92 16.13
CA GLN A 150 -16.90 7.91 16.12
C GLN A 150 -17.51 9.03 16.95
N ARG A 151 -16.90 9.38 18.10
CA ARG A 151 -17.32 10.55 18.89
C ARG A 151 -17.15 11.86 18.12
N LYS A 152 -16.00 12.10 17.48
CA LYS A 152 -15.76 13.29 16.66
C LYS A 152 -16.76 13.41 15.52
N ARG A 153 -17.05 12.30 14.84
CA ARG A 153 -18.07 12.24 13.79
C ARG A 153 -19.47 12.59 14.31
N GLN A 154 -19.86 12.08 15.48
CA GLN A 154 -21.13 12.42 16.12
C GLN A 154 -21.22 13.89 16.53
N MET A 155 -20.07 14.53 16.84
CA MET A 155 -19.98 15.95 17.16
C MET A 155 -19.94 16.86 15.93
N GLY A 156 -19.93 16.31 14.71
CA GLY A 156 -19.86 17.07 13.45
C GLY A 156 -18.49 17.64 13.13
N GLU A 157 -17.45 17.12 13.75
CA GLU A 157 -16.06 17.54 13.50
C GLU A 157 -15.46 16.87 12.25
N GLU A 158 -16.14 15.88 11.67
CA GLU A 158 -15.79 15.15 10.46
C GLU A 158 -16.92 15.25 9.43
N GLU A 159 -16.68 15.90 8.30
CA GLU A 159 -17.73 16.26 7.36
C GLU A 159 -18.19 15.12 6.43
N ASP A 160 -17.32 14.20 6.00
CA ASP A 160 -17.68 13.25 4.92
C ASP A 160 -17.78 11.77 5.38
N GLY A 161 -17.50 11.48 6.64
CA GLY A 161 -17.62 10.14 7.22
C GLY A 161 -16.62 9.13 6.69
N ARG A 162 -15.61 9.56 5.94
CA ARG A 162 -14.51 8.76 5.45
C ARG A 162 -13.23 9.22 6.11
N TYR A 163 -12.64 8.36 6.93
CA TYR A 163 -11.36 8.70 7.54
C TYR A 163 -10.19 8.54 6.55
N PHE A 164 -10.18 7.46 5.77
CA PHE A 164 -9.06 7.14 4.89
C PHE A 164 -9.27 7.60 3.44
N CYS A 165 -8.25 8.26 2.88
CA CYS A 165 -8.05 8.42 1.45
C CYS A 165 -7.30 7.20 0.92
N ILE A 166 -7.90 6.44 0.00
CA ILE A 166 -7.41 5.13 -0.42
C ILE A 166 -6.90 5.15 -1.85
N GLY A 167 -5.59 4.93 -2.02
CA GLY A 167 -4.98 4.62 -3.30
C GLY A 167 -5.01 3.14 -3.62
N VAL A 168 -4.95 2.80 -4.89
CA VAL A 168 -4.79 1.42 -5.40
C VAL A 168 -3.79 1.34 -6.54
N GLY A 169 -3.20 0.16 -6.74
CA GLY A 169 -2.28 -0.08 -7.85
C GLY A 169 -3.01 -0.25 -9.19
N GLY A 170 -2.49 0.42 -10.25
CA GLY A 170 -2.83 0.20 -11.65
C GLY A 170 -1.61 -0.31 -12.43
N TYR A 171 -1.82 -0.99 -13.57
CA TYR A 171 -0.74 -1.64 -14.33
C TYR A 171 -0.80 -1.23 -15.81
N PRO A 172 -0.02 -0.22 -16.24
CA PRO A 172 -0.02 0.23 -17.63
C PRO A 172 0.30 -0.87 -18.64
N GLU A 173 1.22 -1.76 -18.27
CA GLU A 173 1.63 -2.91 -19.10
C GLU A 173 0.83 -4.20 -18.81
N LYS A 174 -0.29 -4.11 -18.05
CA LYS A 174 -1.09 -5.21 -17.57
C LYS A 174 -0.47 -5.93 -16.34
N HIS A 175 -1.29 -6.29 -15.38
CA HIS A 175 -0.90 -7.19 -14.29
C HIS A 175 -0.52 -8.57 -14.84
N PHE A 176 0.57 -9.17 -14.34
CA PHE A 176 1.09 -10.44 -14.87
C PHE A 176 0.09 -11.61 -14.81
N GLU A 177 -0.78 -11.64 -13.82
CA GLU A 177 -1.84 -12.66 -13.69
C GLU A 177 -3.08 -12.38 -14.55
N ALA A 178 -3.27 -11.17 -15.05
CA ALA A 178 -4.42 -10.87 -15.90
C ALA A 178 -4.20 -11.48 -17.30
N PRO A 179 -5.22 -12.10 -17.91
CA PRO A 179 -5.08 -12.70 -19.24
C PRO A 179 -4.84 -11.65 -20.32
N ASN A 180 -5.43 -10.47 -20.19
CA ASN A 180 -5.31 -9.35 -21.12
C ASN A 180 -5.53 -8.02 -20.38
N ILE A 181 -5.26 -6.90 -21.06
CA ILE A 181 -5.40 -5.56 -20.49
C ILE A 181 -6.86 -5.21 -20.20
N GLU A 182 -7.81 -5.68 -20.99
CA GLU A 182 -9.24 -5.44 -20.81
C GLU A 182 -9.73 -6.01 -19.48
N THR A 183 -9.33 -7.25 -19.17
CA THR A 183 -9.64 -7.88 -17.87
C THR A 183 -8.99 -7.12 -16.72
N ASP A 184 -7.77 -6.63 -16.90
CA ASP A 184 -7.07 -5.87 -15.86
C ASP A 184 -7.74 -4.52 -15.59
N ILE A 185 -8.18 -3.81 -16.64
CA ILE A 185 -8.98 -2.58 -16.49
C ILE A 185 -10.32 -2.85 -15.77
N VAL A 186 -10.99 -3.96 -16.08
CA VAL A 186 -12.21 -4.38 -15.33
C VAL A 186 -11.90 -4.60 -13.85
N ASN A 187 -10.79 -5.25 -13.54
CA ASN A 187 -10.38 -5.45 -12.14
C ASN A 187 -9.99 -4.15 -11.44
N LEU A 188 -9.35 -3.21 -12.16
CA LEU A 188 -9.06 -1.89 -11.65
C LEU A 188 -10.34 -1.10 -11.35
N LYS A 189 -11.32 -1.17 -12.26
CA LYS A 189 -12.64 -0.54 -12.06
C LYS A 189 -13.33 -1.06 -10.79
N LYS A 190 -13.28 -2.36 -10.51
CA LYS A 190 -13.82 -2.93 -9.25
C LYS A 190 -13.18 -2.32 -8.01
N LYS A 191 -11.88 -2.01 -8.03
CA LYS A 191 -11.21 -1.34 -6.91
C LYS A 191 -11.74 0.09 -6.72
N VAL A 192 -11.98 0.81 -7.82
CA VAL A 192 -12.55 2.17 -7.78
C VAL A 192 -14.01 2.12 -7.30
N GLU A 193 -14.81 1.19 -7.81
CA GLU A 193 -16.20 0.98 -7.39
C GLU A 193 -16.31 0.56 -5.91
N ALA A 194 -15.33 -0.17 -5.38
CA ALA A 194 -15.22 -0.49 -3.96
C ALA A 194 -14.89 0.74 -3.09
N GLY A 195 -14.46 1.85 -3.71
CA GLY A 195 -14.27 3.11 -3.02
C GLY A 195 -12.84 3.67 -3.06
N ALA A 196 -11.94 3.20 -3.95
CA ALA A 196 -10.64 3.84 -4.10
C ALA A 196 -10.77 5.27 -4.62
N ASP A 197 -9.94 6.18 -4.07
CA ASP A 197 -9.96 7.61 -4.39
C ASP A 197 -8.96 7.99 -5.48
N TYR A 198 -7.90 7.20 -5.65
CA TYR A 198 -6.88 7.44 -6.67
C TYR A 198 -6.15 6.15 -7.05
N ILE A 199 -5.42 6.20 -8.16
CA ILE A 199 -4.63 5.10 -8.67
C ILE A 199 -3.17 5.53 -8.74
N ILE A 200 -2.24 4.70 -8.22
CA ILE A 200 -0.80 4.81 -8.51
C ILE A 200 -0.46 3.71 -9.50
N THR A 201 0.20 4.05 -10.60
CA THR A 201 0.59 3.02 -11.56
C THR A 201 1.86 2.30 -11.12
N GLN A 202 1.98 1.03 -11.53
CA GLN A 202 3.28 0.38 -11.58
C GLN A 202 4.20 1.17 -12.51
N MET A 203 5.52 1.09 -12.30
CA MET A 203 6.50 1.76 -13.14
C MET A 203 6.38 1.30 -14.61
N PHE A 204 6.61 2.22 -15.52
CA PHE A 204 6.64 2.00 -16.95
C PHE A 204 7.79 2.80 -17.57
N PHE A 205 8.24 2.41 -18.76
CA PHE A 205 9.39 3.03 -19.43
C PHE A 205 9.02 3.62 -20.82
N ASP A 206 7.80 3.35 -21.31
CA ASP A 206 7.26 3.95 -22.52
C ASP A 206 6.00 4.76 -22.18
N ASN A 207 6.07 6.08 -22.39
CA ASN A 207 4.95 6.98 -22.15
C ASN A 207 3.71 6.63 -22.97
N LYS A 208 3.86 6.00 -24.15
CA LYS A 208 2.71 5.58 -24.96
C LYS A 208 1.87 4.53 -24.25
N VAL A 209 2.50 3.61 -23.52
CA VAL A 209 1.83 2.60 -22.73
C VAL A 209 1.00 3.26 -21.62
N PHE A 210 1.55 4.27 -20.96
CA PHE A 210 0.81 5.04 -19.95
C PHE A 210 -0.38 5.80 -20.54
N TYR A 211 -0.21 6.49 -21.67
CA TYR A 211 -1.30 7.23 -22.31
C TYR A 211 -2.40 6.30 -22.83
N ASP A 212 -2.06 5.11 -23.36
CA ASP A 212 -3.06 4.11 -23.73
C ASP A 212 -3.82 3.56 -22.52
N PHE A 213 -3.12 3.31 -21.43
CA PHE A 213 -3.72 2.89 -20.15
C PHE A 213 -4.70 3.96 -19.63
N GLU A 214 -4.29 5.24 -19.60
CA GLU A 214 -5.14 6.34 -19.13
C GLU A 214 -6.41 6.46 -20.01
N ARG A 215 -6.26 6.37 -21.35
CA ARG A 215 -7.38 6.35 -22.29
C ARG A 215 -8.35 5.20 -22.00
N ARG A 216 -7.85 3.97 -21.85
CA ARG A 216 -8.66 2.78 -21.52
C ARG A 216 -9.38 2.92 -20.18
N CYS A 217 -8.72 3.45 -19.17
CA CYS A 217 -9.35 3.74 -17.87
C CYS A 217 -10.53 4.70 -18.04
N LYS A 218 -10.34 5.78 -18.79
CA LYS A 218 -11.39 6.76 -19.07
C LYS A 218 -12.56 6.15 -19.85
N GLU A 219 -12.28 5.36 -20.88
CA GLU A 219 -13.30 4.65 -21.67
C GLU A 219 -14.10 3.64 -20.82
N ALA A 220 -13.46 3.03 -19.83
CA ALA A 220 -14.11 2.14 -18.86
C ALA A 220 -14.91 2.89 -17.77
N GLY A 221 -14.90 4.24 -17.77
CA GLY A 221 -15.60 5.07 -16.79
C GLY A 221 -14.86 5.22 -15.45
N ILE A 222 -13.55 4.99 -15.43
CA ILE A 222 -12.68 5.29 -14.27
C ILE A 222 -12.37 6.79 -14.31
N THR A 223 -12.80 7.53 -13.27
CA THR A 223 -12.71 9.00 -13.20
C THR A 223 -11.79 9.50 -12.09
N VAL A 224 -11.30 8.62 -11.23
CA VAL A 224 -10.37 8.99 -10.15
C VAL A 224 -9.00 9.37 -10.73
N PRO A 225 -8.22 10.22 -10.04
CA PRO A 225 -6.87 10.60 -10.47
C PRO A 225 -5.96 9.38 -10.67
N ILE A 226 -5.13 9.43 -11.73
CA ILE A 226 -4.10 8.43 -12.01
C ILE A 226 -2.74 9.10 -11.85
N ILE A 227 -1.93 8.58 -10.93
CA ILE A 227 -0.60 9.09 -10.59
C ILE A 227 0.43 8.14 -11.22
N PRO A 228 1.29 8.61 -12.13
CA PRO A 228 2.30 7.77 -12.74
C PRO A 228 3.40 7.37 -11.75
N GLY A 229 3.66 6.08 -11.63
CA GLY A 229 4.80 5.52 -10.92
C GLY A 229 6.02 5.48 -11.84
N LEU A 230 7.13 6.07 -11.41
CA LEU A 230 8.37 6.15 -12.18
C LEU A 230 9.53 5.60 -11.36
N LYS A 231 10.49 4.99 -12.03
CA LYS A 231 11.75 4.56 -11.43
C LYS A 231 12.91 5.13 -12.26
N PRO A 232 13.84 5.87 -11.64
CA PRO A 232 15.05 6.29 -12.33
C PRO A 232 15.83 5.07 -12.83
N LEU A 233 16.32 5.14 -14.06
CA LEU A 233 17.25 4.15 -14.60
C LEU A 233 18.62 4.43 -13.99
N SER A 234 19.19 3.43 -13.34
CA SER A 234 20.55 3.46 -12.75
C SER A 234 21.48 2.60 -13.57
#